data_0d38015c0e666b0d87d3a813d8fecd30
#
_entry.id   0d38015c0e666b0d87d3a813d8fecd30
#
_cell.length_a   1.000
_cell.length_b   1.000
_cell.length_c   1.000
_cell.angle_alpha   90.00
_cell.angle_beta   90.00
_cell.angle_gamma   90.00
#
_symmetry.space_group_name_H-M   'P 1'
#
loop_
_entity.id
_entity.type
_entity.pdbx_description
1 polymer ?
#
loop_
_entity_poly.entity_id
_entity_poly.type
_entity_poly.pdbx_seq_one_letter_code
_entity_poly.pdbx_strand_id
1 'polypeptide(L)'
;MFSNLNKVYINKYKLYLIFIFVTISQWGVSKLKIKKVISIFLLLVLCALLFDYFIIRNDKTVINTGLSDLGGVFSVSSRNIDYSTELTGKVIDEVSSALDDDSSQQSVFSYAQKRCWGISRQPDSHTPKADPGADEILKKYGGKYLGDVTRNIIYLTFDEGYENGYTSKILDTLRDNNVKAAFFITGPYLKEHQDLVRRMVEEGHTVGNHTIHHPSLPEKDDSQIEEEVLGLERAFNEKFGAKMKFLRPPKGEYSERSLSITSKLGYCNLFWSFAYDDWHRDKIRGPEYAYKKVISNLHNGEVMLLHAVSKDNADALDMIIKGVRASGFEFGNVEDLAN
;
A
#
# COMPACT_ATOMS: atom_id res chain seq x y z
N MET A 1 -40.78 36.97 -0.72
CA MET A 1 -40.48 36.19 0.48
C MET A 1 -40.14 34.73 0.17
N PHE A 2 -40.68 34.11 -0.86
CA PHE A 2 -40.46 32.70 -1.23
C PHE A 2 -39.09 32.38 -1.89
N SER A 3 -38.42 33.35 -2.53
CA SER A 3 -37.10 33.10 -3.19
C SER A 3 -35.96 32.88 -2.20
N ASN A 4 -36.07 33.39 -0.98
CA ASN A 4 -35.05 33.23 0.05
C ASN A 4 -35.16 31.90 0.81
N LEU A 5 -36.36 31.35 0.94
CA LEU A 5 -36.57 30.04 1.57
C LEU A 5 -35.98 28.90 0.74
N ASN A 6 -36.15 28.90 -0.59
CA ASN A 6 -35.56 27.88 -1.47
C ASN A 6 -34.02 27.91 -1.45
N LYS A 7 -33.37 29.07 -1.39
CA LYS A 7 -31.91 29.17 -1.27
C LYS A 7 -31.38 28.61 0.07
N VAL A 8 -32.11 28.79 1.15
CA VAL A 8 -31.72 28.27 2.48
C VAL A 8 -31.82 26.72 2.51
N TYR A 9 -32.86 26.16 1.91
CA TYR A 9 -33.06 24.72 1.83
C TYR A 9 -32.00 24.06 0.93
N ILE A 10 -31.72 24.58 -0.26
CA ILE A 10 -30.72 24.07 -1.19
C ILE A 10 -29.34 24.10 -0.54
N ASN A 11 -28.96 25.14 0.19
CA ASN A 11 -27.69 25.21 0.90
C ASN A 11 -27.59 24.21 2.07
N LYS A 12 -28.70 23.94 2.76
CA LYS A 12 -28.73 22.94 3.84
C LYS A 12 -28.49 21.52 3.32
N TYR A 13 -29.09 21.15 2.20
CA TYR A 13 -28.90 19.85 1.56
C TYR A 13 -27.48 19.71 0.92
N LYS A 14 -26.91 20.77 0.34
CA LYS A 14 -25.50 20.80 -0.11
C LYS A 14 -24.52 20.54 1.03
N LEU A 15 -24.72 21.14 2.19
CA LEU A 15 -23.90 20.90 3.38
C LEU A 15 -24.01 19.46 3.89
N TYR A 16 -25.20 18.87 3.89
CA TYR A 16 -25.39 17.46 4.25
C TYR A 16 -24.70 16.50 3.28
N LEU A 17 -24.77 16.77 1.97
CA LEU A 17 -24.08 15.96 0.94
C LEU A 17 -22.55 16.03 1.10
N ILE A 18 -22.01 17.21 1.34
CA ILE A 18 -20.56 17.39 1.58
C ILE A 18 -20.14 16.67 2.87
N PHE A 19 -20.93 16.77 3.95
CA PHE A 19 -20.63 16.09 5.21
C PHE A 19 -20.63 14.55 5.06
N ILE A 20 -21.61 14.00 4.34
CA ILE A 20 -21.70 12.56 4.07
C ILE A 20 -20.55 12.10 3.17
N PHE A 21 -20.19 12.88 2.14
CA PHE A 21 -19.06 12.54 1.25
C PHE A 21 -17.74 12.54 2.00
N VAL A 22 -17.52 13.51 2.88
CA VAL A 22 -16.33 13.57 3.75
C VAL A 22 -16.31 12.40 4.74
N THR A 23 -17.45 12.05 5.33
CA THR A 23 -17.55 10.95 6.30
C THR A 23 -17.32 9.58 5.62
N ILE A 24 -17.86 9.36 4.42
CA ILE A 24 -17.67 8.13 3.65
C ILE A 24 -16.21 7.99 3.20
N SER A 25 -15.55 9.08 2.82
CA SER A 25 -14.15 9.07 2.42
C SER A 25 -13.19 8.79 3.59
N GLN A 26 -13.56 9.12 4.81
CA GLN A 26 -12.75 8.87 6.01
C GLN A 26 -12.86 7.45 6.58
N TRP A 27 -13.93 6.70 6.25
CA TRP A 27 -14.24 5.43 6.94
C TRP A 27 -13.94 4.16 6.14
N GLY A 28 -13.26 4.21 4.97
CA GLY A 28 -12.77 3.02 4.24
C GLY A 28 -13.83 1.92 3.97
N VAL A 29 -15.09 2.29 3.76
CA VAL A 29 -16.23 1.36 3.68
C VAL A 29 -16.22 0.59 2.35
N SER A 30 -16.33 -0.74 2.37
CA SER A 30 -16.37 -1.58 1.17
C SER A 30 -17.48 -1.18 0.18
N LYS A 31 -17.25 -1.34 -1.14
CA LYS A 31 -18.19 -0.97 -2.24
C LYS A 31 -19.64 -1.44 -2.01
N LEU A 32 -19.84 -2.60 -1.40
CA LEU A 32 -21.17 -3.13 -1.11
C LEU A 32 -21.89 -2.34 0.00
N LYS A 33 -21.16 -1.89 1.00
CA LYS A 33 -21.68 -1.04 2.09
C LYS A 33 -21.96 0.37 1.59
N ILE A 34 -21.13 0.92 0.70
CA ILE A 34 -21.34 2.23 0.08
C ILE A 34 -22.64 2.24 -0.75
N LYS A 35 -22.87 1.24 -1.60
CA LYS A 35 -24.12 1.13 -2.37
C LYS A 35 -25.36 1.07 -1.46
N LYS A 36 -25.30 0.32 -0.35
CA LYS A 36 -26.39 0.29 0.63
C LYS A 36 -26.61 1.63 1.32
N VAL A 37 -25.55 2.33 1.71
CA VAL A 37 -25.63 3.65 2.35
C VAL A 37 -26.20 4.68 1.38
N ILE A 38 -25.75 4.69 0.12
CA ILE A 38 -26.30 5.59 -0.93
C ILE A 38 -27.78 5.27 -1.19
N SER A 39 -28.15 4.00 -1.28
CA SER A 39 -29.56 3.60 -1.49
C SER A 39 -30.46 4.02 -0.33
N ILE A 40 -30.01 3.85 0.91
CA ILE A 40 -30.76 4.29 2.11
C ILE A 40 -30.86 5.82 2.12
N PHE A 41 -29.80 6.53 1.77
CA PHE A 41 -29.79 7.98 1.72
C PHE A 41 -30.75 8.52 0.63
N LEU A 42 -30.72 7.95 -0.57
CA LEU A 42 -31.68 8.31 -1.63
C LEU A 42 -33.13 8.06 -1.22
N LEU A 43 -33.38 6.97 -0.49
CA LEU A 43 -34.70 6.67 0.06
C LEU A 43 -35.15 7.72 1.09
N LEU A 44 -34.23 8.12 1.98
CA LEU A 44 -34.52 9.16 2.99
C LEU A 44 -34.77 10.54 2.35
N VAL A 45 -34.00 10.91 1.32
CA VAL A 45 -34.24 12.15 0.56
C VAL A 45 -35.57 12.09 -0.16
N LEU A 46 -35.94 10.96 -0.76
CA LEU A 46 -37.24 10.79 -1.41
C LEU A 46 -38.39 10.88 -0.39
N CYS A 47 -38.23 10.26 0.79
CA CYS A 47 -39.22 10.38 1.87
C CYS A 47 -39.38 11.82 2.37
N ALA A 48 -38.28 12.57 2.50
CA ALA A 48 -38.33 13.98 2.89
C ALA A 48 -39.05 14.84 1.83
N LEU A 49 -38.76 14.62 0.56
CA LEU A 49 -39.44 15.32 -0.55
C LEU A 49 -40.92 14.98 -0.63
N LEU A 50 -41.31 13.72 -0.38
CA LEU A 50 -42.73 13.31 -0.31
C LEU A 50 -43.42 13.90 0.92
N PHE A 51 -42.73 14.02 2.04
CA PHE A 51 -43.26 14.65 3.25
C PHE A 51 -43.49 16.16 3.06
N ASP A 52 -42.53 16.87 2.44
CA ASP A 52 -42.66 18.28 2.10
C ASP A 52 -43.80 18.49 1.07
N TYR A 53 -43.92 17.60 0.08
CA TYR A 53 -45.02 17.61 -0.87
C TYR A 53 -46.38 17.41 -0.16
N PHE A 54 -46.48 16.53 0.83
CA PHE A 54 -47.69 16.25 1.60
C PHE A 54 -48.07 17.45 2.49
N ILE A 55 -47.12 18.12 3.12
CA ILE A 55 -47.33 19.34 3.92
C ILE A 55 -47.83 20.47 3.02
N ILE A 56 -47.18 20.71 1.87
CA ILE A 56 -47.58 21.76 0.92
C ILE A 56 -49.00 21.49 0.37
N ARG A 57 -49.37 20.23 0.19
CA ARG A 57 -50.70 19.84 -0.27
C ARG A 57 -51.75 20.02 0.82
N ASN A 58 -51.44 19.72 2.09
CA ASN A 58 -52.36 19.91 3.21
C ASN A 58 -52.55 21.40 3.55
N ASP A 59 -51.50 22.24 3.44
CA ASP A 59 -51.65 23.70 3.61
C ASP A 59 -52.58 24.31 2.53
N LYS A 60 -52.58 23.79 1.30
CA LYS A 60 -53.52 24.24 0.25
C LYS A 60 -54.98 23.87 0.55
N THR A 61 -55.23 22.77 1.26
CA THR A 61 -56.59 22.39 1.69
C THR A 61 -57.10 23.28 2.82
N VAL A 62 -56.23 23.72 3.73
CA VAL A 62 -56.61 24.66 4.81
C VAL A 62 -56.88 26.08 4.27
N ILE A 63 -56.16 26.52 3.23
CA ILE A 63 -56.37 27.83 2.60
C ILE A 63 -57.68 27.86 1.79
N ASN A 64 -58.10 26.75 1.22
CA ASN A 64 -59.37 26.70 0.43
C ASN A 64 -60.68 26.65 1.27
N THR A 65 -60.57 26.28 2.56
CA THR A 65 -61.77 26.25 3.44
C THR A 65 -62.00 27.57 4.17
N GLY A 66 -61.13 28.55 4.10
CA GLY A 66 -61.23 29.86 4.75
C GLY A 66 -61.65 31.04 3.84
N LEU A 67 -61.85 30.82 2.53
CA LEU A 67 -62.05 31.91 1.54
C LEU A 67 -63.36 31.82 0.77
N SER A 68 -64.41 31.23 1.36
CA SER A 68 -65.77 31.22 0.70
C SER A 68 -66.55 32.50 0.86
N ASP A 69 -66.08 33.54 1.55
CA ASP A 69 -66.82 34.73 1.87
C ASP A 69 -66.32 36.08 1.30
N LEU A 70 -65.34 36.06 0.40
CA LEU A 70 -64.95 37.31 -0.30
C LEU A 70 -64.80 37.05 -1.80
N GLY A 71 -65.76 37.46 -2.58
CA GLY A 71 -65.73 37.39 -4.05
C GLY A 71 -64.62 38.23 -4.64
N GLY A 72 -63.66 37.57 -5.17
CA GLY A 72 -62.56 38.18 -5.91
C GLY A 72 -61.73 37.14 -6.67
N VAL A 73 -61.94 37.16 -7.99
CA VAL A 73 -61.20 36.29 -8.95
C VAL A 73 -59.73 36.60 -8.97
N PHE A 74 -58.87 35.68 -8.49
CA PHE A 74 -57.45 35.68 -8.84
C PHE A 74 -57.11 34.35 -9.52
N SER A 75 -56.94 34.42 -10.84
CA SER A 75 -56.36 33.31 -11.61
C SER A 75 -54.83 33.22 -11.37
N VAL A 76 -54.38 32.17 -10.70
CA VAL A 76 -52.94 31.84 -10.58
C VAL A 76 -52.57 30.92 -11.73
N SER A 77 -51.74 31.45 -12.62
CA SER A 77 -51.23 30.77 -13.81
C SER A 77 -50.35 29.58 -13.42
N SER A 78 -50.59 28.44 -14.04
CA SER A 78 -49.92 27.12 -13.86
C SER A 78 -48.54 27.04 -14.50
N ARG A 79 -47.63 28.01 -14.29
CA ARG A 79 -46.29 28.03 -14.92
C ARG A 79 -45.12 27.63 -14.03
N ASN A 80 -45.32 27.03 -12.89
CA ASN A 80 -44.22 26.72 -11.96
C ASN A 80 -43.87 25.22 -11.80
N ILE A 81 -44.34 24.35 -12.69
CA ILE A 81 -44.10 22.90 -12.58
C ILE A 81 -42.88 22.44 -13.41
N ASP A 82 -42.45 23.23 -14.39
CA ASP A 82 -41.39 22.81 -15.33
C ASP A 82 -39.95 22.94 -14.79
N TYR A 83 -39.69 23.84 -13.84
CA TYR A 83 -38.35 24.09 -13.34
C TYR A 83 -37.77 22.98 -12.43
N SER A 84 -38.60 22.24 -11.74
CA SER A 84 -38.14 21.19 -10.83
C SER A 84 -37.75 19.91 -11.55
N THR A 85 -38.42 19.61 -12.68
CA THR A 85 -38.16 18.40 -13.48
C THR A 85 -36.89 18.57 -14.34
N GLU A 86 -36.65 19.77 -14.84
CA GLU A 86 -35.43 20.06 -15.64
C GLU A 86 -34.15 20.10 -14.76
N LEU A 87 -34.26 20.61 -13.51
CA LEU A 87 -33.16 20.64 -12.57
C LEU A 87 -32.78 19.25 -12.04
N THR A 88 -33.79 18.41 -11.77
CA THR A 88 -33.59 17.02 -11.36
C THR A 88 -33.02 16.16 -12.51
N GLY A 89 -33.46 16.38 -13.75
CA GLY A 89 -32.91 15.73 -14.94
C GLY A 89 -31.41 16.05 -15.10
N LYS A 90 -31.04 17.32 -15.07
CA LYS A 90 -29.62 17.75 -15.20
C LYS A 90 -28.72 17.23 -14.07
N VAL A 91 -29.22 17.19 -12.83
CA VAL A 91 -28.45 16.63 -11.70
C VAL A 91 -28.32 15.13 -11.82
N ILE A 92 -29.33 14.43 -12.32
CA ILE A 92 -29.25 12.99 -12.57
C ILE A 92 -28.26 12.68 -13.71
N ASP A 93 -28.29 13.46 -14.79
CA ASP A 93 -27.37 13.31 -15.93
C ASP A 93 -25.93 13.65 -15.55
N GLU A 94 -25.67 14.71 -14.76
CA GLU A 94 -24.33 15.02 -14.23
C GLU A 94 -23.82 13.95 -13.26
N VAL A 95 -24.68 13.40 -12.39
CA VAL A 95 -24.32 12.31 -11.49
C VAL A 95 -24.11 11.01 -12.25
N SER A 96 -24.94 10.74 -13.28
CA SER A 96 -24.78 9.57 -14.15
C SER A 96 -23.48 9.65 -14.96
N SER A 97 -23.18 10.80 -15.57
CA SER A 97 -21.95 10.99 -16.32
C SER A 97 -20.69 10.95 -15.45
N ALA A 98 -20.78 11.35 -14.18
CA ALA A 98 -19.69 11.21 -13.20
C ALA A 98 -19.53 9.76 -12.67
N LEU A 99 -20.57 8.93 -12.82
CA LEU A 99 -20.52 7.49 -12.47
C LEU A 99 -20.11 6.60 -13.65
N ASP A 100 -20.23 7.07 -14.87
CA ASP A 100 -19.92 6.36 -16.11
C ASP A 100 -18.47 6.60 -16.60
N ASP A 101 -17.62 7.33 -15.84
CA ASP A 101 -16.22 7.43 -16.15
C ASP A 101 -15.48 6.11 -15.76
N ASP A 102 -15.63 5.13 -16.65
CA ASP A 102 -15.01 3.79 -16.59
C ASP A 102 -13.48 3.90 -16.45
N SER A 103 -12.88 4.96 -16.97
CA SER A 103 -11.44 5.21 -16.87
C SER A 103 -10.99 5.54 -15.45
N SER A 104 -11.78 6.28 -14.69
CA SER A 104 -11.48 6.61 -13.29
C SER A 104 -11.64 5.40 -12.37
N GLN A 105 -12.64 4.56 -12.61
CA GLN A 105 -12.84 3.32 -11.86
C GLN A 105 -11.76 2.28 -12.18
N GLN A 106 -11.35 2.17 -13.43
CA GLN A 106 -10.26 1.29 -13.86
C GLN A 106 -8.93 1.74 -13.22
N SER A 107 -8.65 3.04 -13.15
CA SER A 107 -7.44 3.57 -12.52
C SER A 107 -7.40 3.33 -11.01
N VAL A 108 -8.51 3.52 -10.29
CA VAL A 108 -8.60 3.23 -8.85
C VAL A 108 -8.48 1.74 -8.55
N PHE A 109 -9.06 0.89 -9.41
CA PHE A 109 -8.93 -0.56 -9.28
C PHE A 109 -7.48 -1.02 -9.49
N SER A 110 -6.80 -0.52 -10.52
CA SER A 110 -5.40 -0.85 -10.80
C SER A 110 -4.47 -0.38 -9.69
N TYR A 111 -4.70 0.81 -9.12
CA TYR A 111 -3.92 1.38 -8.02
C TYR A 111 -3.91 0.52 -6.75
N ALA A 112 -5.06 -0.09 -6.41
CA ALA A 112 -5.18 -0.96 -5.24
C ALA A 112 -4.94 -2.45 -5.55
N GLN A 113 -4.75 -2.80 -6.82
CA GLN A 113 -4.60 -4.19 -7.24
C GLN A 113 -3.34 -4.81 -6.62
N LYS A 114 -3.53 -5.94 -5.92
CA LYS A 114 -2.44 -6.75 -5.41
C LYS A 114 -1.62 -7.34 -6.55
N ARG A 115 -0.31 -7.21 -6.42
CA ARG A 115 0.73 -7.83 -7.27
C ARG A 115 1.67 -8.64 -6.39
N CYS A 116 2.27 -9.67 -6.96
CA CYS A 116 3.36 -10.42 -6.35
C CYS A 116 4.65 -10.08 -7.10
N TRP A 117 5.72 -9.88 -6.37
CA TRP A 117 7.03 -9.63 -6.97
C TRP A 117 7.52 -10.87 -7.70
N GLY A 118 7.85 -10.71 -8.97
CA GLY A 118 8.41 -11.73 -9.82
C GLY A 118 9.57 -11.19 -10.64
N ILE A 119 10.53 -12.05 -10.93
CA ILE A 119 11.67 -11.77 -11.79
C ILE A 119 11.85 -12.85 -12.84
N SER A 120 12.11 -12.45 -14.07
CA SER A 120 12.46 -13.34 -15.17
C SER A 120 13.97 -13.35 -15.34
N ARG A 121 14.59 -14.50 -15.07
CA ARG A 121 16.03 -14.69 -15.26
C ARG A 121 16.37 -14.59 -16.73
N GLN A 122 17.50 -13.95 -17.02
CA GLN A 122 18.01 -13.82 -18.36
C GLN A 122 19.18 -14.80 -18.56
N PRO A 123 19.44 -15.28 -19.80
CA PRO A 123 20.61 -16.10 -20.09
C PRO A 123 21.93 -15.35 -19.79
N ASP A 124 22.99 -16.10 -19.58
CA ASP A 124 24.37 -15.62 -19.55
C ASP A 124 24.65 -14.49 -18.53
N SER A 125 24.12 -14.64 -17.30
CA SER A 125 24.33 -13.67 -16.21
C SER A 125 23.85 -12.25 -16.51
N HIS A 126 22.95 -12.08 -17.49
CA HIS A 126 22.30 -10.80 -17.74
C HIS A 126 21.33 -10.45 -16.60
N THR A 127 21.23 -9.17 -16.33
CA THR A 127 20.35 -8.62 -15.30
C THR A 127 18.92 -9.13 -15.45
N PRO A 128 18.31 -9.73 -14.43
CA PRO A 128 16.93 -10.17 -14.45
C PRO A 128 15.96 -9.01 -14.72
N LYS A 129 14.86 -9.32 -15.37
CA LYS A 129 13.78 -8.34 -15.60
C LYS A 129 12.66 -8.56 -14.60
N ALA A 130 12.14 -7.48 -14.05
CA ALA A 130 10.92 -7.52 -13.25
C ALA A 130 9.69 -7.86 -14.11
N ASP A 131 8.61 -8.24 -13.48
CA ASP A 131 7.33 -8.47 -14.15
C ASP A 131 6.86 -7.22 -14.90
N PRO A 132 6.09 -7.37 -16.00
CA PRO A 132 5.63 -6.24 -16.81
C PRO A 132 4.96 -5.14 -15.97
N GLY A 133 5.40 -3.90 -16.17
CA GLY A 133 4.91 -2.72 -15.47
C GLY A 133 5.43 -2.56 -14.04
N ALA A 134 6.24 -3.48 -13.51
CA ALA A 134 6.81 -3.36 -12.17
C ALA A 134 7.88 -2.26 -12.10
N ASP A 135 8.72 -2.14 -13.12
CA ASP A 135 9.79 -1.13 -13.19
C ASP A 135 9.22 0.29 -13.12
N GLU A 136 8.15 0.58 -13.87
CA GLU A 136 7.49 1.88 -13.88
C GLU A 136 6.88 2.20 -12.51
N ILE A 137 6.23 1.22 -11.89
CA ILE A 137 5.64 1.37 -10.55
C ILE A 137 6.73 1.63 -9.52
N LEU A 138 7.81 0.84 -9.51
CA LEU A 138 8.93 1.05 -8.58
C LEU A 138 9.57 2.41 -8.77
N LYS A 139 9.85 2.81 -10.03
CA LYS A 139 10.43 4.12 -10.35
C LYS A 139 9.54 5.26 -9.84
N LYS A 140 8.22 5.14 -9.99
CA LYS A 140 7.24 6.14 -9.55
C LYS A 140 7.29 6.37 -8.03
N TYR A 141 7.54 5.33 -7.25
CA TYR A 141 7.53 5.36 -5.78
C TYR A 141 8.91 5.18 -5.13
N GLY A 142 9.99 5.37 -5.90
CA GLY A 142 11.36 5.29 -5.38
C GLY A 142 11.78 3.90 -4.91
N GLY A 143 11.06 2.85 -5.32
CA GLY A 143 11.43 1.47 -5.00
C GLY A 143 12.60 0.97 -5.84
N LYS A 144 13.30 -0.05 -5.35
CA LYS A 144 14.49 -0.64 -5.99
C LYS A 144 14.42 -2.17 -5.94
N TYR A 145 15.06 -2.83 -6.91
CA TYR A 145 15.34 -4.26 -6.89
C TYR A 145 16.71 -4.59 -7.50
N LEU A 146 17.37 -3.56 -8.00
CA LEU A 146 18.69 -3.58 -8.60
C LEU A 146 19.46 -2.33 -8.17
N GLY A 147 20.77 -2.46 -8.05
CA GLY A 147 21.70 -1.36 -8.01
C GLY A 147 22.14 -0.94 -9.42
N ASP A 148 23.34 -0.37 -9.50
CA ASP A 148 23.94 0.03 -10.78
C ASP A 148 24.37 -1.21 -11.58
N VAL A 149 23.64 -1.48 -12.65
CA VAL A 149 23.86 -2.65 -13.54
C VAL A 149 25.14 -2.56 -14.38
N THR A 150 25.84 -1.43 -14.36
CA THR A 150 27.15 -1.26 -15.03
C THR A 150 28.31 -1.70 -14.14
N ARG A 151 28.04 -2.00 -12.85
CA ARG A 151 29.04 -2.34 -11.84
C ARG A 151 28.84 -3.77 -11.33
N ASN A 152 29.93 -4.48 -11.12
CA ASN A 152 29.95 -5.82 -10.54
C ASN A 152 29.77 -5.75 -9.01
N ILE A 153 28.64 -5.24 -8.54
CA ILE A 153 28.31 -5.08 -7.12
C ILE A 153 27.14 -5.97 -6.76
N ILE A 154 27.29 -6.67 -5.63
CA ILE A 154 26.23 -7.48 -4.99
C ILE A 154 25.81 -6.81 -3.68
N TYR A 155 24.52 -6.59 -3.49
CA TYR A 155 23.92 -6.11 -2.26
C TYR A 155 23.29 -7.29 -1.52
N LEU A 156 23.96 -7.78 -0.50
CA LEU A 156 23.52 -8.96 0.26
C LEU A 156 22.44 -8.56 1.26
N THR A 157 21.31 -9.27 1.23
CA THR A 157 20.17 -9.00 2.11
C THR A 157 19.59 -10.28 2.69
N PHE A 158 19.06 -10.19 3.92
CA PHE A 158 18.40 -11.28 4.63
C PHE A 158 17.02 -10.84 5.12
N ASP A 159 16.03 -11.74 5.01
CA ASP A 159 14.73 -11.57 5.65
C ASP A 159 14.69 -12.38 6.95
N GLU A 160 14.32 -11.69 8.06
CA GLU A 160 14.34 -12.20 9.42
C GLU A 160 12.91 -12.22 10.00
N GLY A 161 12.15 -13.23 9.62
CA GLY A 161 10.80 -13.43 10.15
C GLY A 161 10.80 -14.10 11.54
N TYR A 162 11.73 -15.04 11.75
CA TYR A 162 11.96 -15.76 13.00
C TYR A 162 13.40 -16.31 13.03
N GLU A 163 13.93 -16.57 14.23
CA GLU A 163 15.27 -17.13 14.43
C GLU A 163 15.23 -18.66 14.38
N ASN A 164 16.26 -19.27 13.78
CA ASN A 164 16.45 -20.72 13.71
C ASN A 164 17.84 -21.18 14.20
N GLY A 165 18.54 -20.32 14.95
CA GLY A 165 19.86 -20.60 15.53
C GLY A 165 21.03 -20.27 14.60
N TYR A 166 20.82 -19.65 13.44
CA TYR A 166 21.89 -19.45 12.46
C TYR A 166 22.34 -18.00 12.28
N THR A 167 21.53 -17.01 12.70
CA THR A 167 21.86 -15.59 12.49
C THR A 167 23.18 -15.18 13.16
N SER A 168 23.48 -15.71 14.37
CA SER A 168 24.78 -15.43 15.00
C SER A 168 25.97 -15.89 14.16
N LYS A 169 25.90 -17.09 13.58
CA LYS A 169 26.93 -17.63 12.67
C LYS A 169 27.05 -16.81 11.38
N ILE A 170 25.91 -16.34 10.84
CA ILE A 170 25.89 -15.47 9.65
C ILE A 170 26.61 -14.16 9.97
N LEU A 171 26.31 -13.51 11.09
CA LEU A 171 26.96 -12.27 11.53
C LEU A 171 28.48 -12.47 11.73
N ASP A 172 28.90 -13.58 12.38
CA ASP A 172 30.30 -13.91 12.54
C ASP A 172 31.00 -14.04 11.18
N THR A 173 30.40 -14.76 10.23
CA THR A 173 30.92 -14.94 8.89
C THR A 173 31.03 -13.61 8.12
N LEU A 174 30.02 -12.74 8.22
CA LEU A 174 30.05 -11.41 7.60
C LEU A 174 31.16 -10.53 8.18
N ARG A 175 31.30 -10.52 9.51
CA ARG A 175 32.41 -9.81 10.20
C ARG A 175 33.76 -10.30 9.74
N ASP A 176 33.98 -11.60 9.76
CA ASP A 176 35.27 -12.22 9.44
C ASP A 176 35.70 -12.00 7.97
N ASN A 177 34.69 -11.81 7.09
CA ASN A 177 34.91 -11.48 5.68
C ASN A 177 34.84 -9.98 5.37
N ASN A 178 34.60 -9.11 6.38
CA ASN A 178 34.39 -7.68 6.18
C ASN A 178 33.30 -7.37 5.13
N VAL A 179 32.15 -8.02 5.24
CA VAL A 179 30.95 -7.80 4.38
C VAL A 179 29.85 -7.17 5.18
N LYS A 180 29.21 -6.13 4.63
CA LYS A 180 27.99 -5.56 5.20
C LYS A 180 26.78 -6.10 4.44
N ALA A 181 25.68 -6.34 5.17
CA ALA A 181 24.42 -6.82 4.64
C ALA A 181 23.26 -5.98 5.16
N ALA A 182 22.08 -6.15 4.60
CA ALA A 182 20.85 -5.62 5.17
C ALA A 182 20.00 -6.77 5.73
N PHE A 183 19.41 -6.55 6.91
CA PHE A 183 18.53 -7.49 7.58
C PHE A 183 17.13 -6.86 7.73
N PHE A 184 16.14 -7.44 7.07
CA PHE A 184 14.76 -6.99 7.13
C PHE A 184 14.04 -7.75 8.24
N ILE A 185 13.86 -7.09 9.39
CA ILE A 185 13.35 -7.72 10.61
C ILE A 185 11.85 -7.46 10.79
N THR A 186 11.17 -8.42 11.43
CA THR A 186 9.76 -8.28 11.86
C THR A 186 9.63 -7.85 13.33
N GLY A 187 8.40 -7.50 13.75
CA GLY A 187 8.11 -7.14 15.15
C GLY A 187 8.47 -8.24 16.14
N PRO A 188 8.02 -9.49 15.96
CA PRO A 188 8.41 -10.61 16.81
C PRO A 188 9.92 -10.81 16.86
N TYR A 189 10.63 -10.74 15.73
CA TYR A 189 12.08 -10.86 15.69
C TYR A 189 12.77 -9.79 16.55
N LEU A 190 12.38 -8.53 16.39
CA LEU A 190 12.87 -7.43 17.22
C LEU A 190 12.61 -7.63 18.70
N LYS A 191 11.45 -8.18 19.05
CA LYS A 191 11.06 -8.41 20.45
C LYS A 191 11.85 -9.54 21.11
N GLU A 192 12.05 -10.63 20.37
CA GLU A 192 12.58 -11.89 20.93
C GLU A 192 14.11 -11.99 20.81
N HIS A 193 14.73 -11.30 19.83
CA HIS A 193 16.16 -11.43 19.48
C HIS A 193 16.88 -10.07 19.46
N GLN A 194 16.66 -9.24 20.49
CA GLN A 194 17.26 -7.90 20.58
C GLN A 194 18.77 -7.89 20.60
N ASP A 195 19.40 -8.93 21.11
CA ASP A 195 20.84 -9.13 21.12
C ASP A 195 21.41 -9.29 19.69
N LEU A 196 20.74 -10.05 18.84
CA LEU A 196 21.11 -10.19 17.43
C LEU A 196 20.91 -8.89 16.65
N VAL A 197 19.76 -8.21 16.86
CA VAL A 197 19.50 -6.91 16.24
C VAL A 197 20.54 -5.87 16.70
N ARG A 198 20.93 -5.88 17.97
CA ARG A 198 22.01 -5.02 18.48
C ARG A 198 23.33 -5.29 17.75
N ARG A 199 23.69 -6.56 17.57
CA ARG A 199 24.88 -6.93 16.80
C ARG A 199 24.80 -6.40 15.37
N MET A 200 23.64 -6.54 14.70
CA MET A 200 23.45 -6.02 13.34
C MET A 200 23.77 -4.52 13.28
N VAL A 201 23.27 -3.74 14.24
CA VAL A 201 23.50 -2.29 14.32
C VAL A 201 24.97 -1.97 14.64
N GLU A 202 25.53 -2.58 15.69
CA GLU A 202 26.90 -2.32 16.15
C GLU A 202 27.97 -2.78 15.16
N GLU A 203 27.71 -3.87 14.43
CA GLU A 203 28.59 -4.38 13.38
C GLU A 203 28.40 -3.61 12.05
N GLY A 204 27.53 -2.59 12.00
CA GLY A 204 27.36 -1.67 10.86
C GLY A 204 26.61 -2.28 9.68
N HIS A 205 25.69 -3.21 9.95
CA HIS A 205 24.74 -3.70 8.97
C HIS A 205 23.53 -2.77 8.89
N THR A 206 22.85 -2.73 7.74
CA THR A 206 21.56 -2.03 7.61
C THR A 206 20.46 -2.88 8.22
N VAL A 207 19.67 -2.30 9.12
CA VAL A 207 18.44 -2.92 9.62
C VAL A 207 17.25 -2.31 8.89
N GLY A 208 16.53 -3.13 8.13
CA GLY A 208 15.34 -2.76 7.35
C GLY A 208 14.03 -3.20 7.98
N ASN A 209 12.96 -2.54 7.60
CA ASN A 209 11.61 -2.79 8.08
C ASN A 209 10.95 -3.92 7.27
N HIS A 210 10.48 -4.98 7.96
CA HIS A 210 9.71 -6.06 7.34
C HIS A 210 8.30 -6.17 7.94
N THR A 211 7.78 -5.04 8.47
CA THR A 211 6.50 -4.85 9.17
C THR A 211 6.43 -5.53 10.54
N ILE A 212 5.40 -5.20 11.33
CA ILE A 212 5.23 -5.83 12.64
C ILE A 212 4.85 -7.31 12.48
N HIS A 213 3.76 -7.61 11.73
CA HIS A 213 3.15 -8.94 11.71
C HIS A 213 3.32 -9.68 10.38
N HIS A 214 4.12 -9.15 9.44
CA HIS A 214 4.35 -9.73 8.11
C HIS A 214 3.06 -9.96 7.29
N PRO A 215 2.10 -9.00 7.25
CA PRO A 215 0.87 -9.16 6.48
C PRO A 215 1.07 -8.88 4.99
N SER A 216 0.08 -9.27 4.18
CA SER A 216 -0.06 -8.75 2.82
C SER A 216 -0.48 -7.28 2.88
N LEU A 217 0.44 -6.34 2.63
CA LEU A 217 0.15 -4.90 2.69
C LEU A 217 -0.98 -4.45 1.73
N PRO A 218 -1.08 -4.98 0.49
CA PRO A 218 -2.21 -4.67 -0.39
C PRO A 218 -3.60 -5.00 0.18
N GLU A 219 -3.69 -5.96 1.11
CA GLU A 219 -4.93 -6.41 1.72
C GLU A 219 -5.32 -5.60 2.98
N LYS A 220 -4.47 -4.67 3.40
CA LYS A 220 -4.69 -3.78 4.54
C LYS A 220 -5.26 -2.45 4.09
N ASP A 221 -5.99 -1.76 4.96
CA ASP A 221 -6.33 -0.36 4.75
C ASP A 221 -5.12 0.56 5.02
N ASP A 222 -5.24 1.85 4.69
CA ASP A 222 -4.13 2.79 4.77
C ASP A 222 -3.58 2.92 6.19
N SER A 223 -4.48 3.02 7.19
CA SER A 223 -4.11 3.15 8.60
C SER A 223 -3.42 1.88 9.14
N GLN A 224 -3.87 0.71 8.68
CA GLN A 224 -3.23 -0.55 9.02
C GLN A 224 -1.84 -0.69 8.38
N ILE A 225 -1.64 -0.22 7.14
CA ILE A 225 -0.31 -0.18 6.52
C ILE A 225 0.62 0.72 7.33
N GLU A 226 0.16 1.93 7.67
CA GLU A 226 0.94 2.87 8.47
C GLU A 226 1.32 2.28 9.83
N GLU A 227 0.39 1.66 10.54
CA GLU A 227 0.70 1.04 11.85
C GLU A 227 1.66 -0.15 11.74
N GLU A 228 1.51 -1.01 10.74
CA GLU A 228 2.43 -2.13 10.48
C GLU A 228 3.88 -1.65 10.25
N VAL A 229 4.04 -0.51 9.60
CA VAL A 229 5.34 0.06 9.26
C VAL A 229 5.89 0.92 10.40
N LEU A 230 5.12 1.94 10.84
CA LEU A 230 5.57 2.89 11.85
C LEU A 230 5.64 2.28 13.26
N GLY A 231 4.83 1.26 13.55
CA GLY A 231 4.88 0.55 14.82
C GLY A 231 6.21 -0.16 15.03
N LEU A 232 6.73 -0.83 13.98
CA LEU A 232 8.06 -1.44 14.02
C LEU A 232 9.16 -0.37 14.10
N GLU A 233 9.05 0.70 13.32
CA GLU A 233 9.98 1.83 13.34
C GLU A 233 10.10 2.45 14.75
N ARG A 234 8.97 2.72 15.41
CA ARG A 234 8.94 3.25 16.77
C ARG A 234 9.66 2.32 17.76
N ALA A 235 9.34 1.03 17.70
CA ALA A 235 9.95 0.03 18.58
C ALA A 235 11.46 -0.12 18.36
N PHE A 236 11.92 -0.02 17.11
CA PHE A 236 13.34 -0.05 16.76
C PHE A 236 14.06 1.21 17.20
N ASN A 237 13.49 2.39 16.90
CA ASN A 237 14.07 3.68 17.29
C ASN A 237 14.18 3.81 18.81
N GLU A 238 13.18 3.39 19.58
CA GLU A 238 13.21 3.39 21.04
C GLU A 238 14.40 2.62 21.60
N LYS A 239 14.76 1.50 20.98
CA LYS A 239 15.83 0.61 21.47
C LYS A 239 17.23 1.00 20.99
N PHE A 240 17.35 1.52 19.78
CA PHE A 240 18.63 1.73 19.12
C PHE A 240 18.93 3.20 18.73
N GLY A 241 17.97 4.10 18.88
CA GLY A 241 18.14 5.53 18.53
C GLY A 241 18.35 5.73 17.03
N ALA A 242 17.98 4.76 16.19
CA ALA A 242 18.22 4.77 14.75
C ALA A 242 16.90 4.67 13.97
N LYS A 243 16.94 5.02 12.68
CA LYS A 243 15.79 4.92 11.77
C LYS A 243 16.03 3.85 10.73
N MET A 244 14.96 3.17 10.33
CA MET A 244 14.96 2.25 9.21
C MET A 244 14.66 3.01 7.93
N LYS A 245 15.57 2.98 6.94
CA LYS A 245 15.38 3.69 5.64
C LYS A 245 14.74 2.80 4.58
N PHE A 246 14.89 1.50 4.73
CA PHE A 246 14.42 0.52 3.76
C PHE A 246 13.27 -0.28 4.33
N LEU A 247 12.29 -0.57 3.47
CA LEU A 247 11.20 -1.50 3.75
C LEU A 247 11.19 -2.59 2.68
N ARG A 248 11.06 -3.84 3.12
CA ARG A 248 10.76 -4.93 2.19
C ARG A 248 9.32 -5.38 2.39
N PRO A 249 8.47 -5.27 1.34
CA PRO A 249 7.10 -5.74 1.42
C PRO A 249 7.04 -7.25 1.72
N PRO A 250 6.29 -7.67 2.77
CA PRO A 250 6.15 -9.07 3.10
C PRO A 250 5.72 -9.93 1.92
N LYS A 251 6.30 -11.11 1.77
CA LYS A 251 6.02 -12.07 0.68
C LYS A 251 6.28 -11.53 -0.72
N GLY A 252 6.88 -10.35 -0.86
CA GLY A 252 6.96 -9.64 -2.13
C GLY A 252 5.59 -9.17 -2.65
N GLU A 253 4.58 -9.11 -1.82
CA GLU A 253 3.24 -8.65 -2.19
C GLU A 253 3.12 -7.14 -2.08
N TYR A 254 2.68 -6.48 -3.15
CA TYR A 254 2.59 -5.03 -3.23
C TYR A 254 1.40 -4.57 -4.09
N SER A 255 1.08 -3.30 -4.00
CA SER A 255 0.21 -2.57 -4.93
C SER A 255 0.77 -1.16 -5.09
N GLU A 256 0.36 -0.42 -6.13
CA GLU A 256 0.74 0.99 -6.24
C GLU A 256 0.35 1.76 -4.97
N ARG A 257 -0.81 1.45 -4.38
CA ARG A 257 -1.30 2.06 -3.14
C ARG A 257 -0.35 1.80 -1.97
N SER A 258 0.04 0.54 -1.73
CA SER A 258 0.93 0.21 -0.61
C SER A 258 2.32 0.84 -0.79
N LEU A 259 2.87 0.85 -2.01
CA LEU A 259 4.14 1.52 -2.30
C LEU A 259 4.06 3.04 -2.16
N SER A 260 2.94 3.65 -2.57
CA SER A 260 2.71 5.09 -2.38
C SER A 260 2.70 5.49 -0.91
N ILE A 261 2.04 4.68 -0.05
CA ILE A 261 1.97 4.94 1.40
C ILE A 261 3.37 4.82 2.00
N THR A 262 4.05 3.69 1.80
CA THR A 262 5.37 3.45 2.39
C THR A 262 6.44 4.44 1.90
N SER A 263 6.37 4.86 0.63
CA SER A 263 7.22 5.92 0.08
C SER A 263 6.96 7.28 0.74
N LYS A 264 5.68 7.65 0.98
CA LYS A 264 5.33 8.88 1.71
C LYS A 264 5.79 8.88 3.17
N LEU A 265 5.88 7.70 3.78
CA LEU A 265 6.46 7.52 5.11
C LEU A 265 8.01 7.62 5.10
N GLY A 266 8.63 7.80 3.94
CA GLY A 266 10.06 7.99 3.78
C GLY A 266 10.88 6.72 3.53
N TYR A 267 10.22 5.60 3.21
CA TYR A 267 10.93 4.34 2.95
C TYR A 267 11.26 4.15 1.46
N CYS A 268 12.47 3.65 1.21
CA CYS A 268 12.80 3.00 -0.03
C CYS A 268 12.31 1.53 0.02
N ASN A 269 11.35 1.17 -0.84
CA ASN A 269 10.89 -0.21 -0.93
C ASN A 269 11.91 -1.05 -1.68
N LEU A 270 12.56 -2.01 -1.01
CA LEU A 270 13.63 -2.81 -1.57
C LEU A 270 13.17 -4.25 -1.83
N PHE A 271 12.99 -4.59 -3.09
CA PHE A 271 12.78 -5.95 -3.56
C PHE A 271 14.14 -6.63 -3.86
N TRP A 272 14.15 -7.69 -4.63
CA TRP A 272 15.33 -8.46 -4.95
C TRP A 272 15.39 -8.81 -6.44
N SER A 273 16.58 -9.04 -6.94
CA SER A 273 16.82 -9.53 -8.29
C SER A 273 17.33 -10.99 -8.30
N PHE A 274 17.63 -11.53 -7.13
CA PHE A 274 17.91 -12.94 -6.91
C PHE A 274 17.29 -13.42 -5.61
N ALA A 275 16.60 -14.56 -5.66
CA ALA A 275 16.15 -15.36 -4.52
C ALA A 275 15.99 -16.81 -4.94
N TYR A 276 15.95 -17.70 -3.99
CA TYR A 276 15.59 -19.10 -4.21
C TYR A 276 14.81 -19.66 -3.00
N ASP A 277 14.32 -20.88 -3.05
CA ASP A 277 13.46 -21.49 -2.02
C ASP A 277 14.28 -22.00 -0.80
N ASP A 278 14.79 -21.08 0.01
CA ASP A 278 15.65 -21.30 1.18
C ASP A 278 14.99 -21.05 2.55
N TRP A 279 13.70 -20.71 2.57
CA TRP A 279 12.95 -20.41 3.81
C TRP A 279 12.35 -21.65 4.49
N HIS A 280 12.46 -22.83 3.90
CA HIS A 280 11.96 -24.06 4.46
C HIS A 280 12.96 -24.68 5.45
N ARG A 281 12.58 -24.78 6.74
CA ARG A 281 13.46 -25.28 7.81
C ARG A 281 13.85 -26.74 7.65
N ASP A 282 12.97 -27.55 7.12
CA ASP A 282 13.09 -29.01 6.96
C ASP A 282 13.68 -29.42 5.61
N LYS A 283 13.89 -28.48 4.71
CA LYS A 283 14.41 -28.72 3.37
C LYS A 283 15.92 -28.44 3.30
N ILE A 284 16.70 -29.31 3.92
CA ILE A 284 18.16 -29.21 3.96
C ILE A 284 18.75 -29.93 2.74
N ARG A 285 19.43 -29.20 1.87
CA ARG A 285 20.05 -29.68 0.61
C ARG A 285 21.57 -29.61 0.63
N GLY A 286 22.13 -29.01 1.65
CA GLY A 286 23.56 -28.86 1.88
C GLY A 286 24.13 -27.53 1.35
N PRO A 287 25.31 -27.11 1.89
CA PRO A 287 25.93 -25.84 1.55
C PRO A 287 26.36 -25.74 0.07
N GLU A 288 26.74 -26.83 -0.58
CA GLU A 288 27.08 -26.84 -2.00
C GLU A 288 25.88 -26.51 -2.90
N TYR A 289 24.69 -26.89 -2.48
CA TYR A 289 23.47 -26.52 -3.20
C TYR A 289 23.25 -25.01 -3.13
N ALA A 290 23.31 -24.41 -1.93
CA ALA A 290 23.19 -22.98 -1.73
C ALA A 290 24.26 -22.22 -2.54
N TYR A 291 25.53 -22.63 -2.44
CA TYR A 291 26.64 -22.08 -3.21
C TYR A 291 26.36 -22.08 -4.72
N LYS A 292 26.02 -23.24 -5.28
CA LYS A 292 25.74 -23.35 -6.72
C LYS A 292 24.58 -22.45 -7.13
N LYS A 293 23.51 -22.36 -6.30
CA LYS A 293 22.36 -21.51 -6.59
C LYS A 293 22.75 -20.04 -6.66
N VAL A 294 23.57 -19.57 -5.75
CA VAL A 294 24.05 -18.18 -5.75
C VAL A 294 24.99 -17.93 -6.92
N ILE A 295 26.08 -18.68 -7.02
CA ILE A 295 27.15 -18.39 -7.99
C ILE A 295 26.67 -18.50 -9.45
N SER A 296 25.76 -19.42 -9.75
CA SER A 296 25.23 -19.57 -11.13
C SER A 296 24.23 -18.49 -11.54
N ASN A 297 23.90 -17.54 -10.65
CA ASN A 297 22.94 -16.49 -10.93
C ASN A 297 23.46 -15.07 -10.66
N LEU A 298 24.77 -14.92 -10.40
CA LEU A 298 25.39 -13.62 -10.19
C LEU A 298 25.18 -12.69 -11.38
N HIS A 299 24.84 -11.45 -11.12
CA HIS A 299 24.69 -10.41 -12.14
C HIS A 299 24.98 -9.02 -11.56
N ASN A 300 25.26 -8.07 -12.43
CA ASN A 300 25.62 -6.71 -12.04
C ASN A 300 24.46 -6.01 -11.31
N GLY A 301 24.79 -5.34 -10.23
CA GLY A 301 23.81 -4.60 -9.42
C GLY A 301 22.86 -5.51 -8.64
N GLU A 302 23.21 -6.76 -8.42
CA GLU A 302 22.33 -7.74 -7.77
C GLU A 302 21.90 -7.33 -6.36
N VAL A 303 20.60 -7.33 -6.10
CA VAL A 303 20.05 -7.37 -4.75
C VAL A 303 19.72 -8.83 -4.43
N MET A 304 20.60 -9.44 -3.65
CA MET A 304 20.53 -10.86 -3.28
C MET A 304 19.68 -11.04 -2.04
N LEU A 305 18.58 -11.77 -2.13
CA LEU A 305 17.78 -12.17 -0.99
C LEU A 305 18.11 -13.60 -0.57
N LEU A 306 18.52 -13.74 0.68
CA LEU A 306 18.67 -15.00 1.41
C LEU A 306 17.81 -14.96 2.68
N HIS A 307 17.54 -16.13 3.26
CA HIS A 307 16.86 -16.22 4.56
C HIS A 307 17.80 -16.80 5.61
N ALA A 308 17.95 -16.12 6.74
CA ALA A 308 18.85 -16.55 7.81
C ALA A 308 18.39 -17.83 8.53
N VAL A 309 17.12 -18.20 8.37
CA VAL A 309 16.59 -19.49 8.87
C VAL A 309 17.16 -20.71 8.16
N SER A 310 17.83 -20.53 7.02
CA SER A 310 18.41 -21.60 6.21
C SER A 310 19.74 -22.07 6.78
N LYS A 311 19.78 -23.34 7.17
CA LYS A 311 21.03 -23.98 7.54
C LYS A 311 22.03 -24.00 6.37
N ASP A 312 21.54 -24.24 5.17
CA ASP A 312 22.35 -24.33 3.95
C ASP A 312 23.05 -23.00 3.66
N ASN A 313 22.31 -21.87 3.81
CA ASN A 313 22.89 -20.53 3.65
C ASN A 313 23.94 -20.23 4.74
N ALA A 314 23.64 -20.52 6.00
CA ALA A 314 24.54 -20.26 7.10
C ALA A 314 25.85 -21.08 6.99
N ASP A 315 25.75 -22.30 6.48
CA ASP A 315 26.93 -23.16 6.27
C ASP A 315 27.70 -22.79 5.00
N ALA A 316 27.02 -22.25 3.99
CA ALA A 316 27.62 -21.88 2.70
C ALA A 316 28.16 -20.44 2.65
N LEU A 317 27.78 -19.55 3.58
CA LEU A 317 28.01 -18.12 3.42
C LEU A 317 29.45 -17.72 3.19
N ASP A 318 30.41 -18.34 3.90
CA ASP A 318 31.82 -18.05 3.70
C ASP A 318 32.31 -18.44 2.28
N MET A 319 31.91 -19.62 1.79
CA MET A 319 32.26 -20.04 0.44
C MET A 319 31.48 -19.22 -0.62
N ILE A 320 30.26 -18.78 -0.34
CA ILE A 320 29.53 -17.87 -1.21
C ILE A 320 30.27 -16.54 -1.35
N ILE A 321 30.68 -15.92 -0.24
CA ILE A 321 31.42 -14.65 -0.25
C ILE A 321 32.70 -14.76 -1.05
N LYS A 322 33.47 -15.84 -0.82
CA LYS A 322 34.72 -16.11 -1.56
C LYS A 322 34.46 -16.36 -3.05
N GLY A 323 33.41 -17.11 -3.38
CA GLY A 323 33.01 -17.40 -4.76
C GLY A 323 32.55 -16.16 -5.51
N VAL A 324 31.77 -15.29 -4.88
CA VAL A 324 31.33 -13.99 -5.42
C VAL A 324 32.57 -13.14 -5.77
N ARG A 325 33.54 -13.02 -4.85
CA ARG A 325 34.79 -12.28 -5.09
C ARG A 325 35.64 -12.91 -6.19
N ALA A 326 35.75 -14.23 -6.20
CA ALA A 326 36.48 -14.96 -7.24
C ALA A 326 35.86 -14.81 -8.63
N SER A 327 34.53 -14.52 -8.68
CA SER A 327 33.80 -14.23 -9.91
C SER A 327 33.94 -12.76 -10.35
N GLY A 328 34.74 -11.94 -9.66
CA GLY A 328 35.01 -10.53 -10.00
C GLY A 328 33.96 -9.55 -9.49
N PHE A 329 33.12 -9.94 -8.51
CA PHE A 329 32.14 -9.07 -7.87
C PHE A 329 32.63 -8.57 -6.51
N GLU A 330 32.11 -7.39 -6.11
CA GLU A 330 32.30 -6.79 -4.80
C GLU A 330 30.96 -6.73 -4.06
N PHE A 331 31.02 -6.68 -2.71
CA PHE A 331 29.84 -6.43 -1.91
C PHE A 331 29.69 -4.94 -1.65
N GLY A 332 28.50 -4.38 -1.99
CA GLY A 332 28.11 -3.00 -1.72
C GLY A 332 27.30 -2.87 -0.45
N ASN A 333 27.18 -1.64 0.03
CA ASN A 333 26.27 -1.32 1.11
C ASN A 333 24.89 -1.00 0.55
N VAL A 334 23.84 -1.59 1.12
CA VAL A 334 22.44 -1.32 0.71
C VAL A 334 22.08 0.16 0.86
N GLU A 335 22.73 0.89 1.79
CA GLU A 335 22.58 2.34 1.94
C GLU A 335 22.86 3.14 0.63
N ASP A 336 23.72 2.61 -0.24
CA ASP A 336 24.05 3.24 -1.53
C ASP A 336 22.84 3.22 -2.51
N LEU A 337 21.84 2.37 -2.27
CA LEU A 337 20.64 2.27 -3.10
C LEU A 337 19.59 3.36 -2.79
N ALA A 338 19.70 4.04 -1.66
CA ALA A 338 18.75 5.08 -1.24
C ALA A 338 19.05 6.47 -1.85
N ASN A 339 20.17 6.61 -2.56
CA ASN A 339 20.62 7.87 -3.17
C ASN A 339 20.13 8.05 -4.59
#